data_a685b5cfce47e08bd58e5853d7016628
#
_entry.id   a685b5cfce47e08bd58e5853d7016628
#
_cell.length_a   1.000
_cell.length_b   1.000
_cell.length_c   1.000
_cell.angle_alpha   90.00
_cell.angle_beta   90.00
_cell.angle_gamma   90.00
#
_symmetry.space_group_name_H-M   'P 1'
#
loop_
_entity.id
_entity.type
_entity.pdbx_description
1 polymer ?
#
loop_
_entity_poly.entity_id
_entity_poly.type
_entity_poly.pdbx_seq_one_letter_code
_entity_poly.pdbx_strand_id
1 'polypeptide(L)'
;MNGLKGFSQANQETQPLIAILKTLSERYNVSFSYVDETIANIEATLPSEDLELADVIYELELSTNLKFSILNSRFITITKRKATDKTIIREQLEEVVVKNYLTSGITKLNDGSLTVKPEQFGILPGLIEPDVLQTIQALPGVFSVEESVSNINVRGGTHDQNLILWDGIKMYQSGHFFGLISAFNPYTTKKVNVSKNGTRARFGDGVSSVIDMQLSDDVDGKFNAGAGFNLINAHAYAKIPLTHRTELQLSTRRSITDLIVTPTYDQYFKRVFQDSDLSNNAKSDAIISQNEDFSFYDITAKLLYDISKKDKVRLHFMNINNSLNYEERSTINDRSDALNSSLSQQNFAYGLTYTRDWSNSFSTRAQFYVTNYDLDATNFDIINNQRLIQENEVFDGSARLDFDYEPNHNFKFNLGYQFSEIGISNLEDVNNPNFRSFVRDVVRSHSVYAESAFLSTNAKTRLNIGVRINHIDISDDILIEPRLNFSQRFLNAFRFELLGELKSQTASQIIDLQNDFLGIEKRRWVLATERTETEVINEKSLFPVPIVKSKQASAGIHFNKNNFD
;
A
#
# COMPACT_ATOMS: atom_id res chain seq x y z
N MET A 1 38.56 -40.30 -32.28
CA MET A 1 39.83 -39.95 -31.60
C MET A 1 39.88 -38.44 -31.47
N ASN A 2 39.65 -37.90 -30.30
CA ASN A 2 40.22 -36.65 -29.83
C ASN A 2 39.83 -36.51 -28.32
N GLY A 3 40.86 -36.47 -27.51
CA GLY A 3 40.80 -36.67 -26.10
C GLY A 3 40.25 -35.51 -25.31
N LEU A 4 39.45 -35.84 -24.32
CA LEU A 4 39.13 -35.02 -23.18
C LEU A 4 40.41 -34.79 -22.35
N LYS A 5 40.88 -33.52 -22.34
CA LYS A 5 41.88 -33.09 -21.37
C LYS A 5 41.22 -32.96 -20.02
N GLY A 6 41.50 -33.86 -19.10
CA GLY A 6 41.16 -33.73 -17.71
C GLY A 6 41.89 -32.55 -17.10
N PHE A 7 41.13 -31.65 -16.45
CA PHE A 7 41.70 -30.65 -15.55
C PHE A 7 42.19 -31.39 -14.30
N SER A 8 43.49 -31.42 -14.11
CA SER A 8 44.15 -31.86 -12.87
C SER A 8 43.74 -30.87 -11.77
N GLN A 9 42.99 -31.33 -10.77
CA GLN A 9 42.89 -30.63 -9.50
C GLN A 9 44.28 -30.71 -8.83
N ALA A 10 44.98 -29.58 -8.81
CA ALA A 10 46.13 -29.43 -7.91
C ALA A 10 45.60 -29.52 -6.48
N ASN A 11 46.11 -30.45 -5.69
CA ASN A 11 45.90 -30.49 -4.24
C ASN A 11 46.49 -29.21 -3.65
N GLN A 12 45.64 -28.22 -3.38
CA GLN A 12 46.05 -27.03 -2.64
C GLN A 12 46.12 -27.40 -1.15
N GLU A 13 47.33 -27.44 -0.60
CA GLU A 13 47.59 -27.70 0.82
C GLU A 13 46.98 -26.60 1.68
N THR A 14 46.20 -27.00 2.68
CA THR A 14 45.72 -26.06 3.70
C THR A 14 46.84 -25.64 4.63
N GLN A 15 46.89 -24.39 5.01
CA GLN A 15 47.87 -23.81 5.91
C GLN A 15 47.20 -23.08 7.07
N PRO A 16 47.84 -22.92 8.23
CA PRO A 16 47.31 -22.11 9.31
C PRO A 16 47.01 -20.69 8.83
N LEU A 17 45.82 -20.16 9.17
CA LEU A 17 45.37 -18.84 8.72
C LEU A 17 46.37 -17.72 9.07
N ILE A 18 47.05 -17.82 10.22
CA ILE A 18 48.13 -16.89 10.63
C ILE A 18 49.24 -16.80 9.58
N ALA A 19 49.68 -17.93 9.01
CA ALA A 19 50.73 -17.94 7.98
C ALA A 19 50.24 -17.24 6.69
N ILE A 20 49.00 -17.52 6.29
CA ILE A 20 48.36 -16.90 5.14
C ILE A 20 48.25 -15.37 5.33
N LEU A 21 47.75 -14.90 6.48
CA LEU A 21 47.63 -13.49 6.78
C LEU A 21 48.97 -12.76 6.74
N LYS A 22 50.06 -13.40 7.18
CA LYS A 22 51.40 -12.83 7.09
C LYS A 22 51.84 -12.66 5.63
N THR A 23 51.67 -13.68 4.80
CA THR A 23 51.97 -13.63 3.35
C THR A 23 51.16 -12.55 2.65
N LEU A 24 49.85 -12.44 2.96
CA LEU A 24 48.97 -11.44 2.37
C LEU A 24 49.28 -10.00 2.86
N SER A 25 49.74 -9.87 4.09
CA SER A 25 50.19 -8.59 4.65
C SER A 25 51.38 -8.01 3.86
N GLU A 26 52.33 -8.88 3.52
CA GLU A 26 53.50 -8.51 2.71
C GLU A 26 53.12 -8.26 1.24
N ARG A 27 52.25 -9.10 0.66
CA ARG A 27 51.81 -9.00 -0.74
C ARG A 27 51.04 -7.73 -1.05
N TYR A 28 50.09 -7.36 -0.20
CA TYR A 28 49.19 -6.21 -0.42
C TYR A 28 49.52 -4.95 0.40
N ASN A 29 50.61 -5.00 1.18
CA ASN A 29 51.04 -3.91 2.07
C ASN A 29 49.92 -3.46 3.03
N VAL A 30 49.22 -4.44 3.66
CA VAL A 30 48.13 -4.25 4.61
C VAL A 30 48.46 -4.89 5.95
N SER A 31 47.82 -4.41 7.02
CA SER A 31 47.93 -4.97 8.36
C SER A 31 46.61 -5.57 8.80
N PHE A 32 46.64 -6.80 9.27
CA PHE A 32 45.47 -7.48 9.83
C PHE A 32 45.46 -7.32 11.35
N SER A 33 44.32 -6.85 11.88
CA SER A 33 44.08 -6.72 13.33
C SER A 33 43.06 -7.75 13.77
N TYR A 34 43.44 -8.62 14.70
CA TYR A 34 42.62 -9.69 15.22
C TYR A 34 42.96 -9.99 16.67
N VAL A 35 42.10 -10.74 17.35
CA VAL A 35 42.37 -11.36 18.64
C VAL A 35 42.86 -12.77 18.38
N ASP A 36 43.99 -13.19 18.99
CA ASP A 36 44.62 -14.48 18.73
C ASP A 36 43.67 -15.66 18.85
N GLU A 37 42.79 -15.65 19.82
CA GLU A 37 41.72 -16.67 20.00
C GLU A 37 40.71 -16.73 18.84
N THR A 38 40.64 -15.70 18.02
CA THR A 38 39.70 -15.64 16.89
C THR A 38 40.18 -16.46 15.71
N ILE A 39 41.48 -16.54 15.50
CA ILE A 39 42.10 -17.20 14.34
C ILE A 39 42.87 -18.47 14.73
N ALA A 40 42.98 -18.78 16.03
CA ALA A 40 43.63 -19.99 16.52
C ALA A 40 42.95 -21.24 15.93
N ASN A 41 43.75 -22.18 15.43
CA ASN A 41 43.30 -23.45 14.85
C ASN A 41 42.41 -23.32 13.59
N ILE A 42 42.47 -22.23 12.87
CA ILE A 42 41.80 -22.09 11.59
C ILE A 42 42.83 -22.35 10.47
N GLU A 43 42.47 -23.26 9.60
CA GLU A 43 43.22 -23.56 8.38
C GLU A 43 42.47 -23.07 7.16
N ALA A 44 43.18 -22.55 6.18
CA ALA A 44 42.62 -22.09 4.90
C ALA A 44 43.59 -22.41 3.77
N THR A 45 43.13 -22.27 2.55
CA THR A 45 43.97 -22.36 1.36
C THR A 45 44.50 -20.98 1.01
N LEU A 46 45.77 -20.87 0.66
CA LEU A 46 46.35 -19.60 0.22
C LEU A 46 45.72 -19.18 -1.11
N PRO A 47 45.04 -17.99 -1.20
CA PRO A 47 44.47 -17.50 -2.43
C PRO A 47 45.50 -17.24 -3.53
N SER A 48 45.06 -17.36 -4.80
CA SER A 48 45.93 -17.18 -5.98
C SER A 48 46.61 -15.81 -5.96
N GLU A 49 47.80 -15.75 -6.58
CA GLU A 49 48.59 -14.51 -6.64
C GLU A 49 47.99 -13.44 -7.58
N ASP A 50 47.17 -13.87 -8.51
CA ASP A 50 46.56 -13.00 -9.54
C ASP A 50 45.27 -12.26 -9.05
N LEU A 51 44.82 -12.54 -7.83
CA LEU A 51 43.58 -11.94 -7.29
C LEU A 51 43.82 -10.53 -6.70
N GLU A 52 42.83 -9.67 -6.84
CA GLU A 52 42.82 -8.40 -6.12
C GLU A 52 42.50 -8.61 -4.62
N LEU A 53 42.96 -7.69 -3.76
CA LEU A 53 42.78 -7.79 -2.30
C LEU A 53 41.31 -8.02 -1.89
N ALA A 54 40.35 -7.42 -2.60
CA ALA A 54 38.93 -7.58 -2.33
C ALA A 54 38.45 -9.02 -2.55
N ASP A 55 38.94 -9.67 -3.61
CA ASP A 55 38.59 -11.04 -3.96
C ASP A 55 39.27 -12.05 -3.00
N VAL A 56 40.50 -11.77 -2.62
CA VAL A 56 41.24 -12.56 -1.59
C VAL A 56 40.49 -12.53 -0.26
N ILE A 57 40.01 -11.36 0.17
CA ILE A 57 39.21 -11.22 1.41
C ILE A 57 37.92 -12.01 1.29
N TYR A 58 37.25 -11.94 0.16
CA TYR A 58 35.99 -12.66 -0.09
C TYR A 58 36.19 -14.19 -0.04
N GLU A 59 37.25 -14.72 -0.65
CA GLU A 59 37.60 -16.16 -0.57
C GLU A 59 37.91 -16.60 0.86
N LEU A 60 38.66 -15.78 1.63
CA LEU A 60 38.94 -16.07 3.03
C LEU A 60 37.70 -16.02 3.91
N GLU A 61 36.78 -15.10 3.66
CA GLU A 61 35.50 -15.06 4.38
C GLU A 61 34.66 -16.32 4.13
N LEU A 62 34.67 -16.83 2.91
CA LEU A 62 33.95 -18.05 2.54
C LEU A 62 34.54 -19.30 3.19
N SER A 63 35.87 -19.41 3.21
CA SER A 63 36.58 -20.61 3.69
C SER A 63 36.72 -20.66 5.20
N THR A 64 36.79 -19.52 5.91
CA THR A 64 37.12 -19.47 7.34
C THR A 64 35.94 -19.17 8.28
N ASN A 65 34.79 -18.82 7.77
CA ASN A 65 33.64 -18.32 8.56
C ASN A 65 33.96 -17.11 9.48
N LEU A 66 34.99 -16.35 9.13
CA LEU A 66 35.38 -15.10 9.77
C LEU A 66 34.81 -13.93 8.96
N LYS A 67 34.73 -12.76 9.59
CA LYS A 67 34.39 -11.50 8.93
C LYS A 67 35.62 -10.61 8.86
N PHE A 68 35.97 -10.17 7.65
CA PHE A 68 37.04 -9.22 7.37
C PHE A 68 36.44 -7.86 7.06
N SER A 69 36.78 -6.85 7.83
CA SER A 69 36.28 -5.47 7.66
C SER A 69 37.45 -4.55 7.33
N ILE A 70 37.45 -3.98 6.13
CA ILE A 70 38.44 -3.00 5.68
C ILE A 70 38.13 -1.68 6.38
N LEU A 71 39.00 -1.25 7.29
CA LEU A 71 38.88 0.04 7.99
C LEU A 71 39.40 1.20 7.14
N ASN A 72 40.47 0.97 6.42
CA ASN A 72 41.06 1.91 5.46
C ASN A 72 42.02 1.16 4.51
N SER A 73 42.72 1.89 3.65
CA SER A 73 43.65 1.28 2.67
C SER A 73 44.78 0.42 3.23
N ARG A 74 45.02 0.41 4.57
CA ARG A 74 46.11 -0.31 5.21
C ARG A 74 45.69 -1.22 6.35
N PHE A 75 44.51 -1.10 6.87
CA PHE A 75 44.08 -1.85 8.05
C PHE A 75 42.80 -2.64 7.80
N ILE A 76 42.86 -3.94 8.09
CA ILE A 76 41.75 -4.91 7.96
C ILE A 76 41.54 -5.57 9.32
N THR A 77 40.34 -5.51 9.85
CA THR A 77 39.98 -6.14 11.12
C THR A 77 39.31 -7.47 10.88
N ILE A 78 39.75 -8.53 11.60
CA ILE A 78 39.18 -9.85 11.55
C ILE A 78 38.40 -10.11 12.83
N THR A 79 37.14 -10.48 12.71
CA THR A 79 36.29 -10.85 13.84
C THR A 79 35.64 -12.21 13.58
N LYS A 80 35.34 -12.95 14.66
CA LYS A 80 34.47 -14.13 14.52
C LYS A 80 33.17 -13.62 13.90
N ARG A 81 32.74 -14.25 12.82
CA ARG A 81 31.35 -14.08 12.37
C ARG A 81 30.53 -14.49 13.59
N LYS A 82 29.96 -13.54 14.33
CA LYS A 82 28.92 -13.88 15.29
C LYS A 82 27.99 -14.77 14.50
N ALA A 83 27.71 -15.98 15.00
CA ALA A 83 26.55 -16.70 14.59
C ALA A 83 25.37 -15.75 14.95
N THR A 84 25.16 -14.77 14.13
CA THR A 84 23.88 -14.18 13.99
C THR A 84 23.04 -15.38 13.67
N ASP A 85 22.29 -15.85 14.67
CA ASP A 85 21.05 -16.55 14.39
C ASP A 85 20.57 -15.92 13.11
N LYS A 86 20.69 -16.64 11.99
CA LYS A 86 20.07 -16.22 10.74
C LYS A 86 18.59 -16.30 11.02
N THR A 87 18.09 -15.31 11.74
CA THR A 87 16.73 -14.87 11.55
C THR A 87 16.72 -14.63 10.05
N ILE A 88 15.99 -15.44 9.34
CA ILE A 88 15.75 -15.27 7.91
C ILE A 88 14.93 -14.00 7.86
N ILE A 89 15.62 -12.85 7.85
CA ILE A 89 15.05 -11.59 7.44
C ILE A 89 14.89 -11.79 5.94
N ARG A 90 13.72 -12.26 5.55
CA ARG A 90 13.26 -12.13 4.18
C ARG A 90 12.93 -10.65 3.94
N GLU A 91 13.89 -9.77 4.16
CA GLU A 91 13.85 -8.52 3.44
C GLU A 91 13.99 -8.92 1.98
N GLN A 92 12.89 -8.83 1.27
CA GLN A 92 12.94 -8.67 -0.17
C GLN A 92 13.85 -7.47 -0.38
N LEU A 93 15.11 -7.71 -0.69
CA LEU A 93 15.98 -6.68 -1.22
C LEU A 93 15.42 -6.33 -2.59
N GLU A 94 14.40 -5.49 -2.58
CA GLU A 94 13.91 -4.81 -3.76
C GLU A 94 15.10 -3.98 -4.21
N GLU A 95 15.71 -4.34 -5.34
CA GLU A 95 16.87 -3.65 -5.86
C GLU A 95 16.48 -2.20 -6.16
N VAL A 96 16.98 -1.29 -5.33
CA VAL A 96 16.72 0.14 -5.44
C VAL A 96 17.40 0.68 -6.69
N VAL A 97 16.64 1.29 -7.58
CA VAL A 97 17.16 1.95 -8.78
C VAL A 97 17.66 3.33 -8.47
N VAL A 98 16.81 4.11 -7.80
CA VAL A 98 17.05 5.51 -7.47
C VAL A 98 16.63 5.71 -6.02
N LYS A 99 17.58 6.09 -5.17
CA LYS A 99 17.31 6.59 -3.83
C LYS A 99 16.97 8.08 -3.94
N ASN A 100 16.00 8.54 -3.15
CA ASN A 100 15.54 9.93 -3.17
C ASN A 100 15.07 10.39 -4.57
N TYR A 101 14.28 9.52 -5.25
CA TYR A 101 13.63 9.88 -6.50
C TYR A 101 12.67 11.06 -6.27
N LEU A 102 12.86 12.15 -6.99
CA LEU A 102 12.20 13.46 -6.81
C LEU A 102 12.54 14.15 -5.48
N THR A 103 12.52 13.45 -4.36
CA THR A 103 12.79 13.98 -3.02
C THR A 103 13.19 12.87 -2.05
N SER A 104 13.64 13.27 -0.84
CA SER A 104 13.93 12.34 0.25
C SER A 104 12.68 11.50 0.60
N GLY A 105 12.87 10.21 0.90
CA GLY A 105 11.80 9.29 1.28
C GLY A 105 11.05 8.64 0.12
N ILE A 106 11.29 9.03 -1.13
CA ILE A 106 10.75 8.35 -2.31
C ILE A 106 11.87 7.54 -2.97
N THR A 107 11.60 6.27 -3.23
CA THR A 107 12.54 5.36 -3.88
C THR A 107 11.87 4.73 -5.09
N LYS A 108 12.51 4.77 -6.25
CA LYS A 108 12.08 4.04 -7.42
C LYS A 108 12.74 2.68 -7.47
N LEU A 109 11.93 1.63 -7.66
CA LEU A 109 12.37 0.24 -7.72
C LEU A 109 12.61 -0.20 -9.17
N ASN A 110 13.32 -1.30 -9.34
CA ASN A 110 13.64 -1.88 -10.66
C ASN A 110 12.41 -2.37 -11.43
N ASP A 111 11.31 -2.64 -10.75
CA ASP A 111 10.04 -3.02 -11.35
C ASP A 111 9.16 -1.83 -11.74
N GLY A 112 9.70 -0.61 -11.70
CA GLY A 112 8.98 0.62 -12.03
C GLY A 112 8.06 1.12 -10.94
N SER A 113 7.86 0.37 -9.85
CA SER A 113 7.09 0.81 -8.69
C SER A 113 7.85 1.85 -7.87
N LEU A 114 7.11 2.57 -7.04
CA LEU A 114 7.65 3.58 -6.14
C LEU A 114 7.37 3.16 -4.70
N THR A 115 8.37 3.28 -3.84
CA THR A 115 8.20 3.14 -2.40
C THR A 115 8.32 4.51 -1.75
N VAL A 116 7.30 4.91 -1.01
CA VAL A 116 7.24 6.15 -0.23
C VAL A 116 7.36 5.80 1.25
N LYS A 117 8.24 6.50 1.96
CA LYS A 117 8.41 6.40 3.42
C LYS A 117 7.96 7.72 4.06
N PRO A 118 6.75 7.78 4.65
CA PRO A 118 6.19 9.02 5.18
C PRO A 118 7.09 9.71 6.22
N GLU A 119 7.73 8.95 7.11
CA GLU A 119 8.68 9.51 8.10
C GLU A 119 9.83 10.32 7.49
N GLN A 120 10.28 9.98 6.29
CA GLN A 120 11.42 10.63 5.63
C GLN A 120 10.99 11.78 4.71
N PHE A 121 9.69 11.85 4.40
CA PHE A 121 9.15 12.80 3.46
C PHE A 121 8.88 14.18 4.11
N GLY A 122 8.44 14.19 5.37
CA GLY A 122 8.10 15.42 6.09
C GLY A 122 6.73 16.00 5.69
N ILE A 123 6.53 17.27 6.00
CA ILE A 123 5.29 18.00 5.72
C ILE A 123 5.42 18.72 4.39
N LEU A 124 4.52 18.47 3.45
CA LEU A 124 4.45 19.20 2.19
C LEU A 124 4.02 20.66 2.41
N PRO A 125 4.49 21.60 1.57
CA PRO A 125 4.00 22.98 1.62
C PRO A 125 2.48 23.06 1.52
N GLY A 126 1.86 23.83 2.41
CA GLY A 126 0.40 23.98 2.47
C GLY A 126 -0.32 22.97 3.34
N LEU A 127 0.35 21.95 3.87
CA LEU A 127 -0.20 21.02 4.84
C LEU A 127 0.12 21.41 6.29
N ILE A 128 -0.74 20.98 7.21
CA ILE A 128 -0.57 21.17 8.66
C ILE A 128 0.09 19.96 9.33
N GLU A 129 0.06 18.81 8.67
CA GLU A 129 0.66 17.54 9.12
C GLU A 129 1.16 16.74 7.91
N PRO A 130 2.03 15.74 8.09
CA PRO A 130 2.35 14.78 7.04
C PRO A 130 1.08 14.05 6.61
N ASP A 131 0.88 13.86 5.30
CA ASP A 131 -0.26 13.12 4.78
C ASP A 131 0.20 12.07 3.77
N VAL A 132 -0.24 10.82 3.95
CA VAL A 132 0.19 9.67 3.15
C VAL A 132 -0.28 9.81 1.70
N LEU A 133 -1.56 10.12 1.50
CA LEU A 133 -2.14 10.17 0.16
C LEU A 133 -1.72 11.44 -0.59
N GLN A 134 -1.56 12.58 0.11
CA GLN A 134 -1.03 13.80 -0.48
C GLN A 134 0.40 13.61 -1.00
N THR A 135 1.21 12.84 -0.27
CA THR A 135 2.55 12.48 -0.74
C THR A 135 2.52 11.68 -2.05
N ILE A 136 1.52 10.81 -2.22
CA ILE A 136 1.33 10.05 -3.45
C ILE A 136 0.91 10.97 -4.60
N GLN A 137 0.10 12.00 -4.36
CA GLN A 137 -0.27 12.98 -5.39
C GLN A 137 0.92 13.77 -5.94
N ALA A 138 1.99 13.92 -5.16
CA ALA A 138 3.23 14.55 -5.65
C ALA A 138 3.99 13.69 -6.68
N LEU A 139 3.59 12.43 -6.89
CA LEU A 139 4.25 11.53 -7.84
C LEU A 139 3.83 11.84 -9.29
N PRO A 140 4.73 11.75 -10.27
CA PRO A 140 4.40 11.98 -11.67
C PRO A 140 3.27 11.07 -12.18
N GLY A 141 2.28 11.66 -12.87
CA GLY A 141 1.13 10.94 -13.41
C GLY A 141 0.08 10.55 -12.36
N VAL A 142 0.13 11.19 -11.21
CA VAL A 142 -0.88 11.14 -10.15
C VAL A 142 -1.42 12.55 -9.95
N PHE A 143 -2.73 12.71 -9.88
CA PHE A 143 -3.35 14.01 -9.62
C PHE A 143 -4.74 13.84 -9.00
N SER A 144 -5.29 14.89 -8.41
CA SER A 144 -6.67 14.96 -7.96
C SER A 144 -7.43 16.03 -8.72
N VAL A 145 -8.62 15.71 -9.21
CA VAL A 145 -9.46 16.64 -9.97
C VAL A 145 -10.08 17.69 -9.04
N GLU A 146 -10.46 17.28 -7.83
CA GLU A 146 -11.20 18.10 -6.87
C GLU A 146 -10.28 18.61 -5.74
N GLU A 147 -8.97 18.58 -5.96
CA GLU A 147 -7.96 18.94 -4.95
C GLU A 147 -8.11 18.17 -3.62
N SER A 148 -8.90 17.10 -3.58
CA SER A 148 -9.01 16.24 -2.42
C SER A 148 -7.80 15.33 -2.32
N VAL A 149 -7.44 14.95 -1.10
CA VAL A 149 -6.28 14.08 -0.86
C VAL A 149 -6.60 12.62 -1.20
N SER A 150 -7.83 12.19 -0.98
CA SER A 150 -8.25 10.81 -1.18
C SER A 150 -8.68 10.47 -2.61
N ASN A 151 -9.12 11.47 -3.39
CA ASN A 151 -9.61 11.25 -4.75
C ASN A 151 -8.46 11.25 -5.77
N ILE A 152 -7.62 10.24 -5.68
CA ILE A 152 -6.39 10.12 -6.48
C ILE A 152 -6.71 9.49 -7.83
N ASN A 153 -6.41 10.20 -8.91
CA ASN A 153 -6.47 9.71 -10.28
C ASN A 153 -5.07 9.35 -10.75
N VAL A 154 -4.89 8.13 -11.26
CA VAL A 154 -3.59 7.64 -11.73
C VAL A 154 -3.65 7.33 -13.22
N ARG A 155 -2.84 8.02 -14.02
CA ARG A 155 -2.69 7.81 -15.46
C ARG A 155 -4.02 7.76 -16.22
N GLY A 156 -4.97 8.62 -15.86
CA GLY A 156 -6.29 8.70 -16.47
C GLY A 156 -7.35 7.76 -15.89
N GLY A 157 -6.98 6.88 -14.96
CA GLY A 157 -7.94 6.12 -14.16
C GLY A 157 -8.52 6.97 -13.03
N THR A 158 -9.77 6.75 -12.69
CA THR A 158 -10.48 7.43 -11.59
C THR A 158 -10.06 6.87 -10.22
N HIS A 159 -10.39 7.57 -9.16
CA HIS A 159 -9.97 7.21 -7.80
C HIS A 159 -10.49 5.83 -7.36
N ASP A 160 -11.70 5.44 -7.73
CA ASP A 160 -12.33 4.14 -7.45
C ASP A 160 -11.69 2.97 -8.22
N GLN A 161 -10.91 3.28 -9.27
CA GLN A 161 -10.17 2.31 -10.07
C GLN A 161 -8.80 1.95 -9.48
N ASN A 162 -8.36 2.66 -8.43
CA ASN A 162 -7.15 2.33 -7.70
C ASN A 162 -7.45 1.28 -6.62
N LEU A 163 -6.62 0.24 -6.57
CA LEU A 163 -6.66 -0.71 -5.47
C LEU A 163 -5.91 -0.12 -4.28
N ILE A 164 -6.63 0.37 -3.29
CA ILE A 164 -6.08 0.91 -2.05
C ILE A 164 -6.07 -0.20 -1.00
N LEU A 165 -4.88 -0.53 -0.52
CA LEU A 165 -4.67 -1.58 0.47
C LEU A 165 -4.03 -1.03 1.75
N TRP A 166 -4.51 -1.47 2.90
CA TRP A 166 -3.89 -1.28 4.20
C TRP A 166 -3.48 -2.63 4.78
N ASP A 167 -2.18 -2.91 4.84
CA ASP A 167 -1.62 -4.23 5.17
C ASP A 167 -2.27 -5.39 4.37
N GLY A 168 -2.57 -5.14 3.09
CA GLY A 168 -3.20 -6.10 2.18
C GLY A 168 -4.72 -6.21 2.29
N ILE A 169 -5.39 -5.42 3.14
CA ILE A 169 -6.85 -5.31 3.27
C ILE A 169 -7.34 -4.20 2.35
N LYS A 170 -8.34 -4.49 1.50
CA LYS A 170 -8.94 -3.51 0.60
C LYS A 170 -9.77 -2.49 1.39
N MET A 171 -9.55 -1.21 1.10
CA MET A 171 -10.22 -0.09 1.75
C MET A 171 -11.15 0.62 0.77
N TYR A 172 -12.38 0.88 1.21
CA TYR A 172 -13.41 1.57 0.44
C TYR A 172 -13.55 3.04 0.82
N GLN A 173 -13.07 3.40 2.00
CA GLN A 173 -12.91 4.78 2.47
C GLN A 173 -11.44 5.05 2.75
N SER A 174 -10.90 6.12 2.18
CA SER A 174 -9.49 6.47 2.30
C SER A 174 -9.24 7.87 2.89
N GLY A 175 -10.31 8.64 3.17
CA GLY A 175 -10.18 10.00 3.65
C GLY A 175 -11.22 10.43 4.69
N HIS A 176 -10.85 11.47 5.42
CA HIS A 176 -11.71 12.27 6.28
C HIS A 176 -12.04 13.59 5.61
N PHE A 177 -13.03 14.28 6.15
CA PHE A 177 -13.42 15.61 5.71
C PHE A 177 -13.65 15.68 4.19
N PHE A 178 -14.51 14.76 3.69
CA PHE A 178 -14.83 14.64 2.26
C PHE A 178 -13.58 14.47 1.38
N GLY A 179 -12.58 13.76 1.92
CA GLY A 179 -11.37 13.45 1.20
C GLY A 179 -10.23 14.47 1.33
N LEU A 180 -10.37 15.51 2.12
CA LEU A 180 -9.31 16.51 2.31
C LEU A 180 -8.18 16.06 3.25
N ILE A 181 -8.38 15.02 4.05
CA ILE A 181 -7.40 14.46 4.98
C ILE A 181 -7.34 12.95 4.77
N SER A 182 -6.16 12.36 4.61
CA SER A 182 -5.99 10.92 4.53
C SER A 182 -6.44 10.23 5.84
N ALA A 183 -7.17 9.13 5.73
CA ALA A 183 -7.53 8.30 6.88
C ALA A 183 -6.36 7.44 7.42
N PHE A 184 -5.23 7.43 6.73
CA PHE A 184 -4.07 6.61 7.09
C PHE A 184 -3.06 7.42 7.89
N ASN A 185 -2.76 6.95 9.11
CA ASN A 185 -1.86 7.64 10.02
C ASN A 185 -0.40 7.58 9.51
N PRO A 186 0.24 8.73 9.20
CA PRO A 186 1.59 8.77 8.65
C PRO A 186 2.67 8.30 9.64
N TYR A 187 2.42 8.40 10.95
CA TYR A 187 3.37 8.02 12.00
C TYR A 187 3.45 6.51 12.24
N THR A 188 2.43 5.76 11.80
CA THR A 188 2.41 4.29 11.90
C THR A 188 2.62 3.60 10.55
N THR A 189 2.43 4.31 9.44
CA THR A 189 2.67 3.81 8.10
C THR A 189 4.17 3.77 7.81
N LYS A 190 4.75 2.57 7.78
CA LYS A 190 6.20 2.38 7.55
C LYS A 190 6.60 2.69 6.11
N LYS A 191 5.80 2.22 5.16
CA LYS A 191 6.01 2.45 3.72
C LYS A 191 4.73 2.31 2.92
N VAL A 192 4.71 2.95 1.77
CA VAL A 192 3.65 2.83 0.76
C VAL A 192 4.28 2.42 -0.55
N ASN A 193 3.83 1.30 -1.10
CA ASN A 193 4.24 0.85 -2.42
C ASN A 193 3.20 1.29 -3.45
N VAL A 194 3.62 2.04 -4.45
CA VAL A 194 2.76 2.56 -5.52
C VAL A 194 3.16 1.95 -6.84
N SER A 195 2.31 1.12 -7.42
CA SER A 195 2.48 0.51 -8.73
C SER A 195 1.45 1.08 -9.69
N LYS A 196 1.91 1.80 -10.72
CA LYS A 196 1.05 2.50 -11.69
C LYS A 196 0.74 1.68 -12.94
N ASN A 197 1.50 0.62 -13.20
CA ASN A 197 1.35 -0.34 -14.31
C ASN A 197 2.32 -1.51 -14.07
N GLY A 198 2.09 -2.66 -14.71
CA GLY A 198 2.92 -3.86 -14.55
C GLY A 198 2.84 -4.41 -13.12
N THR A 199 1.66 -4.36 -12.52
CA THR A 199 1.41 -4.81 -11.16
C THR A 199 1.57 -6.32 -11.02
N ARG A 200 1.87 -6.80 -9.82
CA ARG A 200 1.99 -8.25 -9.57
C ARG A 200 0.66 -8.95 -9.79
N ALA A 201 0.70 -10.19 -10.27
CA ALA A 201 -0.48 -11.00 -10.57
C ALA A 201 -1.35 -11.30 -9.33
N ARG A 202 -0.79 -11.20 -8.12
CA ARG A 202 -1.53 -11.33 -6.86
C ARG A 202 -2.56 -10.21 -6.63
N PHE A 203 -2.42 -9.07 -7.28
CA PHE A 203 -3.34 -7.93 -7.14
C PHE A 203 -4.41 -7.99 -8.22
N GLY A 204 -5.67 -8.00 -7.82
CA GLY A 204 -6.86 -7.98 -8.66
C GLY A 204 -7.89 -7.00 -8.14
N ASP A 205 -8.96 -6.81 -8.88
CA ASP A 205 -10.11 -5.95 -8.53
C ASP A 205 -9.71 -4.47 -8.30
N GLY A 206 -8.95 -3.93 -9.25
CA GLY A 206 -8.56 -2.53 -9.34
C GLY A 206 -7.84 -2.31 -10.66
N VAL A 207 -8.45 -1.57 -11.60
CA VAL A 207 -8.01 -1.49 -13.01
C VAL A 207 -6.98 -0.41 -13.30
N SER A 208 -6.76 0.54 -12.38
CA SER A 208 -5.75 1.58 -12.52
C SER A 208 -4.46 1.21 -11.76
N SER A 209 -4.21 1.76 -10.61
CA SER A 209 -2.99 1.54 -9.82
C SER A 209 -3.21 0.62 -8.62
N VAL A 210 -2.11 0.24 -7.98
CA VAL A 210 -2.11 -0.39 -6.65
C VAL A 210 -1.34 0.50 -5.70
N ILE A 211 -1.99 0.88 -4.60
CA ILE A 211 -1.44 1.67 -3.50
C ILE A 211 -1.49 0.79 -2.25
N ASP A 212 -0.36 0.20 -1.88
CA ASP A 212 -0.25 -0.76 -0.77
C ASP A 212 0.49 -0.12 0.40
N MET A 213 -0.27 0.27 1.42
CA MET A 213 0.24 0.86 2.65
C MET A 213 0.56 -0.21 3.66
N GLN A 214 1.76 -0.19 4.20
CA GLN A 214 2.27 -1.21 5.10
C GLN A 214 2.74 -0.60 6.42
N LEU A 215 2.26 -1.15 7.53
CA LEU A 215 2.76 -0.89 8.87
C LEU A 215 4.03 -1.71 9.13
N SER A 216 4.71 -1.42 10.25
CA SER A 216 5.84 -2.27 10.68
C SER A 216 5.38 -3.72 10.91
N ASP A 217 6.17 -4.68 10.46
CA ASP A 217 5.87 -6.12 10.57
C ASP A 217 6.87 -6.89 11.44
N ASP A 218 7.88 -6.20 11.98
CA ASP A 218 8.93 -6.77 12.80
C ASP A 218 8.69 -6.47 14.28
N VAL A 219 8.83 -7.50 15.13
CA VAL A 219 8.85 -7.35 16.59
C VAL A 219 10.26 -6.91 16.99
N ASP A 220 10.45 -5.62 17.29
CA ASP A 220 11.76 -5.05 17.64
C ASP A 220 12.02 -4.96 19.16
N GLY A 221 11.00 -5.24 19.97
CA GLY A 221 11.08 -5.24 21.42
C GLY A 221 11.30 -3.85 22.06
N LYS A 222 11.13 -2.77 21.29
CA LYS A 222 11.32 -1.40 21.76
C LYS A 222 9.99 -0.68 21.92
N PHE A 223 9.79 -0.09 23.09
CA PHE A 223 8.67 0.82 23.27
C PHE A 223 8.91 2.12 22.50
N ASN A 224 7.92 2.52 21.70
CA ASN A 224 7.91 3.81 21.02
C ASN A 224 6.49 4.36 21.06
N ALA A 225 6.33 5.61 21.44
CA ALA A 225 5.03 6.28 21.48
C ALA A 225 5.19 7.76 21.18
N GLY A 226 4.15 8.35 20.63
CA GLY A 226 4.06 9.76 20.38
C GLY A 226 2.62 10.24 20.42
N ALA A 227 2.45 11.53 20.68
CA ALA A 227 1.17 12.21 20.61
C ALA A 227 1.40 13.65 20.13
N GLY A 228 0.40 14.20 19.48
CA GLY A 228 0.42 15.55 18.99
C GLY A 228 -0.98 16.09 18.75
N PHE A 229 -1.03 17.39 18.49
CA PHE A 229 -2.27 18.04 18.06
C PHE A 229 -1.92 19.17 17.07
N ASN A 230 -2.86 19.48 16.22
CA ASN A 230 -2.81 20.61 15.30
C ASN A 230 -4.13 21.37 15.33
N LEU A 231 -4.37 22.24 14.35
CA LEU A 231 -5.57 23.09 14.30
C LEU A 231 -6.85 22.35 13.86
N ILE A 232 -6.78 21.04 13.58
CA ILE A 232 -7.91 20.22 13.12
C ILE A 232 -8.10 18.98 13.99
N ASN A 233 -7.00 18.31 14.39
CA ASN A 233 -7.07 17.03 15.08
C ASN A 233 -6.01 16.88 16.18
N ALA A 234 -6.26 15.91 17.07
CA ALA A 234 -5.28 15.37 17.98
C ALA A 234 -5.03 13.90 17.62
N HIS A 235 -3.78 13.45 17.74
CA HIS A 235 -3.37 12.08 17.44
C HIS A 235 -2.46 11.50 18.50
N ALA A 236 -2.48 10.18 18.62
CA ALA A 236 -1.53 9.43 19.44
C ALA A 236 -1.22 8.09 18.77
N TYR A 237 -0.01 7.58 18.98
CA TYR A 237 0.39 6.26 18.55
C TYR A 237 1.33 5.61 19.56
N ALA A 238 1.35 4.27 19.60
CA ALA A 238 2.25 3.51 20.45
C ALA A 238 2.61 2.15 19.82
N LYS A 239 3.89 1.79 19.92
CA LYS A 239 4.41 0.43 19.74
C LYS A 239 4.77 -0.10 21.11
N ILE A 240 4.08 -1.14 21.54
CA ILE A 240 4.15 -1.69 22.89
C ILE A 240 4.66 -3.13 22.82
N PRO A 241 5.92 -3.41 23.19
CA PRO A 241 6.40 -4.77 23.30
C PRO A 241 5.73 -5.45 24.48
N LEU A 242 4.85 -6.41 24.23
CA LEU A 242 4.18 -7.19 25.27
C LEU A 242 5.09 -8.33 25.77
N THR A 243 5.80 -8.95 24.86
CA THR A 243 6.83 -9.97 25.13
C THR A 243 7.95 -9.87 24.10
N HIS A 244 9.00 -10.69 24.21
CA HIS A 244 10.05 -10.78 23.19
C HIS A 244 9.56 -11.31 21.83
N ARG A 245 8.33 -11.80 21.72
CA ARG A 245 7.70 -12.34 20.51
C ARG A 245 6.39 -11.66 20.14
N THR A 246 5.91 -10.73 20.96
CA THR A 246 4.59 -10.13 20.80
C THR A 246 4.69 -8.63 20.96
N GLU A 247 4.20 -7.89 19.99
CA GLU A 247 4.14 -6.43 19.97
C GLU A 247 2.73 -5.97 19.59
N LEU A 248 2.22 -4.95 20.27
CA LEU A 248 0.98 -4.29 19.93
C LEU A 248 1.29 -2.89 19.40
N GLN A 249 0.81 -2.61 18.20
CA GLN A 249 0.87 -1.29 17.57
C GLN A 249 -0.52 -0.67 17.59
N LEU A 250 -0.63 0.53 18.11
CA LEU A 250 -1.88 1.28 18.23
C LEU A 250 -1.70 2.67 17.64
N SER A 251 -2.71 3.17 16.97
CA SER A 251 -2.81 4.60 16.69
C SER A 251 -4.26 5.06 16.72
N THR A 252 -4.45 6.31 17.08
CA THR A 252 -5.75 6.98 17.05
C THR A 252 -5.58 8.42 16.66
N ARG A 253 -6.56 8.93 15.97
CA ARG A 253 -6.69 10.34 15.65
C ARG A 253 -8.16 10.73 15.79
N ARG A 254 -8.43 11.93 16.30
CA ARG A 254 -9.77 12.50 16.42
C ARG A 254 -9.73 13.98 16.07
N SER A 255 -10.74 14.45 15.35
CA SER A 255 -10.95 15.89 15.16
C SER A 255 -11.17 16.60 16.50
N ILE A 256 -10.76 17.86 16.59
CA ILE A 256 -11.05 18.76 17.72
C ILE A 256 -12.05 19.86 17.36
N THR A 257 -12.65 19.75 16.21
CA THR A 257 -13.53 20.75 15.60
C THR A 257 -14.82 20.97 16.36
N ASP A 258 -15.32 19.95 17.05
CA ASP A 258 -16.45 19.99 17.98
C ASP A 258 -16.12 20.67 19.34
N LEU A 259 -14.83 20.82 19.65
CA LEU A 259 -14.38 21.47 20.90
C LEU A 259 -13.92 22.90 20.64
N ILE A 260 -13.23 23.14 19.53
CA ILE A 260 -12.62 24.43 19.19
C ILE A 260 -12.76 24.66 17.69
N VAL A 261 -13.52 25.67 17.31
CA VAL A 261 -13.57 26.14 15.92
C VAL A 261 -12.31 26.96 15.64
N THR A 262 -11.49 26.50 14.69
CA THR A 262 -10.25 27.16 14.31
C THR A 262 -10.38 27.81 12.93
N PRO A 263 -9.61 28.86 12.63
CA PRO A 263 -9.60 29.46 11.29
C PRO A 263 -9.21 28.45 10.18
N THR A 264 -8.42 27.44 10.53
CA THR A 264 -8.06 26.35 9.61
C THR A 264 -9.26 25.48 9.30
N TYR A 265 -10.07 25.12 10.30
CA TYR A 265 -11.32 24.40 10.11
C TYR A 265 -12.27 25.17 9.20
N ASP A 266 -12.46 26.48 9.43
CA ASP A 266 -13.31 27.32 8.59
C ASP A 266 -12.86 27.33 7.13
N GLN A 267 -11.56 27.27 6.85
CA GLN A 267 -11.06 27.20 5.47
C GLN A 267 -11.33 25.84 4.83
N TYR A 268 -11.14 24.74 5.58
CA TYR A 268 -11.48 23.39 5.11
C TYR A 268 -12.98 23.28 4.84
N PHE A 269 -13.80 23.78 5.75
CA PHE A 269 -15.24 23.79 5.60
C PHE A 269 -15.68 24.59 4.37
N LYS A 270 -15.21 25.84 4.21
CA LYS A 270 -15.50 26.66 3.02
C LYS A 270 -15.08 25.99 1.73
N ARG A 271 -13.96 25.26 1.73
CA ARG A 271 -13.49 24.55 0.56
C ARG A 271 -14.39 23.39 0.17
N VAL A 272 -14.85 22.59 1.13
CA VAL A 272 -15.80 21.49 0.90
C VAL A 272 -17.12 22.00 0.34
N PHE A 273 -17.64 23.11 0.90
CA PHE A 273 -18.98 23.60 0.63
C PHE A 273 -19.04 24.72 -0.40
N GLN A 274 -17.91 25.13 -1.01
CA GLN A 274 -17.87 26.27 -1.93
C GLN A 274 -18.82 26.16 -3.13
N ASP A 275 -19.01 24.95 -3.66
CA ASP A 275 -19.85 24.64 -4.83
C ASP A 275 -21.10 23.83 -4.44
N SER A 276 -21.46 23.82 -3.16
CA SER A 276 -22.61 23.10 -2.63
C SER A 276 -23.88 23.94 -2.68
N ASP A 277 -25.02 23.28 -2.53
CA ASP A 277 -26.32 23.95 -2.41
C ASP A 277 -26.41 24.86 -1.18
N LEU A 278 -25.62 24.58 -0.14
CA LEU A 278 -25.48 25.42 1.04
C LEU A 278 -25.00 26.84 0.71
N SER A 279 -24.00 26.96 -0.18
CA SER A 279 -23.49 28.26 -0.60
C SER A 279 -24.51 29.03 -1.47
N ASN A 280 -25.38 28.32 -2.19
CA ASN A 280 -26.43 28.90 -3.03
C ASN A 280 -27.64 29.31 -2.19
N ASN A 281 -28.03 28.50 -1.20
CA ASN A 281 -29.14 28.78 -0.30
C ASN A 281 -28.86 29.95 0.65
N ALA A 282 -27.59 30.15 1.06
CA ALA A 282 -27.18 31.30 1.88
C ALA A 282 -27.47 32.69 1.23
N LYS A 283 -27.78 32.72 -0.08
CA LYS A 283 -28.19 33.93 -0.82
C LYS A 283 -29.70 34.12 -0.85
N SER A 284 -30.46 33.18 -0.28
CA SER A 284 -31.94 33.28 -0.22
C SER A 284 -32.36 34.05 1.03
N ASP A 285 -33.23 35.04 0.89
CA ASP A 285 -33.81 35.82 2.00
C ASP A 285 -34.62 34.94 3.00
N ALA A 286 -34.85 33.68 2.67
CA ALA A 286 -35.61 32.73 3.49
C ALA A 286 -34.76 32.00 4.55
N ILE A 287 -33.41 32.04 4.48
CA ILE A 287 -32.52 31.33 5.37
C ILE A 287 -31.89 32.29 6.37
N ILE A 288 -32.09 32.03 7.65
CA ILE A 288 -31.68 32.94 8.73
C ILE A 288 -30.40 32.53 9.40
N SER A 289 -30.18 31.24 9.59
CA SER A 289 -28.95 30.74 10.21
C SER A 289 -28.66 29.31 9.80
N GLN A 290 -27.39 29.01 9.70
CA GLN A 290 -26.83 27.67 9.44
C GLN A 290 -25.91 27.33 10.60
N ASN A 291 -25.98 26.09 11.07
CA ASN A 291 -25.09 25.55 12.09
C ASN A 291 -24.61 24.19 11.63
N GLU A 292 -23.28 24.04 11.55
CA GLU A 292 -22.63 22.84 11.09
C GLU A 292 -21.70 22.27 12.15
N ASP A 293 -21.72 20.96 12.30
CA ASP A 293 -20.82 20.21 13.17
C ASP A 293 -20.26 19.01 12.40
N PHE A 294 -18.96 19.06 12.14
CA PHE A 294 -18.22 17.98 11.50
C PHE A 294 -17.21 17.41 12.46
N SER A 295 -17.23 16.10 12.61
CA SER A 295 -16.26 15.37 13.40
C SER A 295 -15.78 14.10 12.70
N PHE A 296 -14.55 13.68 13.01
CA PHE A 296 -14.00 12.43 12.53
C PHE A 296 -13.08 11.78 13.57
N TYR A 297 -12.92 10.47 13.44
CA TYR A 297 -11.86 9.75 14.12
C TYR A 297 -11.38 8.55 13.30
N ASP A 298 -10.15 8.14 13.54
CA ASP A 298 -9.62 6.85 13.11
C ASP A 298 -8.91 6.15 14.28
N ILE A 299 -9.00 4.82 14.27
CA ILE A 299 -8.33 3.95 15.22
C ILE A 299 -7.73 2.79 14.45
N THR A 300 -6.45 2.52 14.66
CA THR A 300 -5.79 1.33 14.13
C THR A 300 -5.16 0.51 15.25
N ALA A 301 -5.22 -0.81 15.12
CA ALA A 301 -4.52 -1.73 15.99
C ALA A 301 -3.91 -2.88 15.16
N LYS A 302 -2.65 -3.20 15.42
CA LYS A 302 -1.97 -4.35 14.84
C LYS A 302 -1.27 -5.14 15.93
N LEU A 303 -1.61 -6.41 16.08
CA LEU A 303 -0.92 -7.33 16.98
C LEU A 303 0.02 -8.21 16.16
N LEU A 304 1.29 -8.15 16.50
CA LEU A 304 2.33 -9.00 15.95
C LEU A 304 2.63 -10.12 16.96
N TYR A 305 2.60 -11.36 16.48
CA TYR A 305 2.98 -12.51 17.28
C TYR A 305 3.87 -13.47 16.48
N ASP A 306 5.15 -13.54 16.85
CA ASP A 306 6.12 -14.47 16.31
C ASP A 306 6.09 -15.76 17.14
N ILE A 307 5.21 -16.71 16.73
CA ILE A 307 5.06 -18.01 17.41
C ILE A 307 6.41 -18.73 17.46
N SER A 308 7.13 -18.68 16.35
CA SER A 308 8.48 -19.21 16.21
C SER A 308 9.29 -18.34 15.25
N LYS A 309 10.57 -18.69 15.01
CA LYS A 309 11.38 -18.04 13.95
C LYS A 309 10.81 -18.25 12.54
N LYS A 310 9.94 -19.25 12.36
CA LYS A 310 9.33 -19.63 11.08
C LYS A 310 7.86 -19.26 10.96
N ASP A 311 7.17 -19.12 12.08
CA ASP A 311 5.71 -18.95 12.14
C ASP A 311 5.38 -17.60 12.71
N LYS A 312 4.65 -16.80 11.94
CA LYS A 312 4.23 -15.44 12.33
C LYS A 312 2.73 -15.28 12.14
N VAL A 313 2.07 -14.68 13.12
CA VAL A 313 0.67 -14.28 13.08
C VAL A 313 0.57 -12.77 13.21
N ARG A 314 -0.29 -12.17 12.40
CA ARG A 314 -0.61 -10.73 12.43
C ARG A 314 -2.11 -10.55 12.47
N LEU A 315 -2.60 -9.83 13.47
CA LEU A 315 -4.00 -9.41 13.55
C LEU A 315 -4.07 -7.92 13.26
N HIS A 316 -5.04 -7.52 12.46
CA HIS A 316 -5.23 -6.17 12.00
C HIS A 316 -6.63 -5.69 12.34
N PHE A 317 -6.75 -4.46 12.79
CA PHE A 317 -8.01 -3.77 13.02
C PHE A 317 -7.87 -2.30 12.61
N MET A 318 -8.86 -1.79 11.90
CA MET A 318 -8.98 -0.37 11.58
C MET A 318 -10.45 0.05 11.62
N ASN A 319 -10.71 1.22 12.18
CA ASN A 319 -11.99 1.89 12.12
C ASN A 319 -11.78 3.34 11.70
N ILE A 320 -12.51 3.77 10.68
CA ILE A 320 -12.54 5.14 10.17
C ILE A 320 -13.98 5.63 10.30
N ASN A 321 -14.18 6.82 10.85
CA ASN A 321 -15.51 7.41 10.99
C ASN A 321 -15.49 8.90 10.64
N ASN A 322 -16.52 9.35 9.94
CA ASN A 322 -16.84 10.75 9.68
C ASN A 322 -18.30 11.01 10.03
N SER A 323 -18.60 12.13 10.64
CA SER A 323 -19.95 12.57 10.95
C SER A 323 -20.11 14.05 10.65
N LEU A 324 -21.15 14.38 9.91
CA LEU A 324 -21.57 15.76 9.66
C LEU A 324 -23.02 15.91 10.10
N ASN A 325 -23.30 16.92 10.92
CA ASN A 325 -24.64 17.39 11.22
C ASN A 325 -24.76 18.83 10.71
N TYR A 326 -25.83 19.12 9.99
CA TYR A 326 -26.10 20.41 9.41
C TYR A 326 -27.53 20.82 9.73
N GLU A 327 -27.69 21.92 10.46
CA GLU A 327 -28.96 22.50 10.82
C GLU A 327 -29.23 23.72 9.93
N GLU A 328 -30.34 23.70 9.23
CA GLU A 328 -30.87 24.82 8.45
C GLU A 328 -32.10 25.40 9.14
N ARG A 329 -32.11 26.70 9.36
CA ARG A 329 -33.25 27.43 9.93
C ARG A 329 -33.75 28.46 8.93
N SER A 330 -35.05 28.42 8.67
CA SER A 330 -35.71 29.37 7.82
C SER A 330 -36.85 30.05 8.56
N THR A 331 -37.06 31.35 8.31
CA THR A 331 -38.24 32.06 8.76
C THR A 331 -39.05 32.48 7.53
N ILE A 332 -40.12 31.78 7.30
CA ILE A 332 -41.09 32.14 6.25
C ILE A 332 -42.42 32.44 6.94
N ASN A 333 -43.00 33.63 6.72
CA ASN A 333 -44.28 34.04 7.27
C ASN A 333 -44.38 33.95 8.80
N ASP A 334 -43.38 34.47 9.53
CA ASP A 334 -43.28 34.46 10.99
C ASP A 334 -43.25 33.08 11.65
N ARG A 335 -43.06 32.02 10.88
CA ARG A 335 -42.76 30.67 11.39
C ARG A 335 -41.27 30.38 11.25
N SER A 336 -40.66 29.95 12.32
CA SER A 336 -39.29 29.43 12.26
C SER A 336 -39.33 27.90 12.21
N ASP A 337 -38.90 27.33 11.12
CA ASP A 337 -38.72 25.90 10.98
C ASP A 337 -37.19 25.57 11.01
N ALA A 338 -36.85 24.51 11.69
CA ALA A 338 -35.48 24.02 11.72
C ALA A 338 -35.45 22.55 11.24
N LEU A 339 -34.60 22.25 10.27
CA LEU A 339 -34.39 20.91 9.75
C LEU A 339 -32.92 20.53 9.88
N ASN A 340 -32.69 19.29 10.28
CA ASN A 340 -31.34 18.74 10.49
C ASN A 340 -31.03 17.72 9.41
N SER A 341 -30.06 18.03 8.56
CA SER A 341 -29.44 17.07 7.65
C SER A 341 -28.24 16.43 8.31
N SER A 342 -28.00 15.16 8.04
CA SER A 342 -26.87 14.42 8.64
C SER A 342 -26.23 13.46 7.64
N LEU A 343 -24.94 13.29 7.78
CA LEU A 343 -24.16 12.29 7.04
C LEU A 343 -23.22 11.57 8.00
N SER A 344 -23.23 10.25 7.95
CA SER A 344 -22.28 9.37 8.64
C SER A 344 -21.60 8.48 7.62
N GLN A 345 -20.28 8.38 7.72
CA GLN A 345 -19.48 7.43 6.93
C GLN A 345 -18.61 6.64 7.90
N GLN A 346 -18.64 5.33 7.79
CA GLN A 346 -17.84 4.45 8.63
C GLN A 346 -17.19 3.35 7.80
N ASN A 347 -15.95 3.00 8.13
CA ASN A 347 -15.29 1.83 7.56
C ASN A 347 -14.61 1.01 8.67
N PHE A 348 -15.04 -0.22 8.85
CA PHE A 348 -14.36 -1.22 9.66
C PHE A 348 -13.54 -2.14 8.77
N ALA A 349 -12.32 -2.48 9.23
CA ALA A 349 -11.47 -3.45 8.57
C ALA A 349 -10.82 -4.38 9.61
N TYR A 350 -10.90 -5.69 9.36
CA TYR A 350 -10.33 -6.74 10.19
C TYR A 350 -9.49 -7.67 9.32
N GLY A 351 -8.34 -8.08 9.82
CA GLY A 351 -7.48 -9.01 9.09
C GLY A 351 -6.73 -9.96 9.98
N LEU A 352 -6.50 -11.15 9.47
CA LEU A 352 -5.63 -12.17 10.03
C LEU A 352 -4.66 -12.60 8.95
N THR A 353 -3.36 -12.51 9.22
CA THR A 353 -2.31 -13.03 8.34
C THR A 353 -1.48 -14.05 9.10
N TYR A 354 -1.31 -15.24 8.54
CA TYR A 354 -0.36 -16.25 8.99
C TYR A 354 0.70 -16.46 7.93
N THR A 355 1.95 -16.40 8.32
CA THR A 355 3.10 -16.65 7.44
C THR A 355 3.95 -17.76 8.03
N ARG A 356 4.36 -18.73 7.19
CA ARG A 356 5.28 -19.79 7.57
C ARG A 356 6.43 -19.91 6.58
N ASP A 357 7.64 -19.83 7.09
CA ASP A 357 8.87 -20.11 6.37
C ASP A 357 9.24 -21.60 6.54
N TRP A 358 8.94 -22.41 5.52
CA TRP A 358 9.23 -23.85 5.52
C TRP A 358 10.72 -24.10 5.38
N SER A 359 11.37 -23.33 4.51
CA SER A 359 12.82 -23.34 4.26
C SER A 359 13.31 -21.94 3.90
N ASN A 360 14.60 -21.80 3.61
CA ASN A 360 15.17 -20.54 3.12
C ASN A 360 14.64 -20.13 1.74
N SER A 361 14.10 -21.09 0.98
CA SER A 361 13.62 -20.88 -0.39
C SER A 361 12.10 -20.99 -0.54
N PHE A 362 11.38 -21.45 0.47
CA PHE A 362 9.95 -21.67 0.36
C PHE A 362 9.19 -21.15 1.58
N SER A 363 8.17 -20.33 1.33
CA SER A 363 7.24 -19.86 2.34
C SER A 363 5.80 -19.84 1.85
N THR A 364 4.89 -19.84 2.80
CA THR A 364 3.45 -19.70 2.56
C THR A 364 2.91 -18.55 3.38
N ARG A 365 1.91 -17.85 2.82
CA ARG A 365 1.15 -16.82 3.53
C ARG A 365 -0.33 -17.05 3.31
N ALA A 366 -1.08 -17.20 4.39
CA ALA A 366 -2.54 -17.19 4.38
C ALA A 366 -3.03 -15.86 4.96
N GLN A 367 -3.95 -15.20 4.28
CA GLN A 367 -4.57 -13.96 4.73
C GLN A 367 -6.08 -14.07 4.61
N PHE A 368 -6.78 -13.65 5.66
CA PHE A 368 -8.22 -13.49 5.70
C PHE A 368 -8.50 -12.05 6.11
N TYR A 369 -9.44 -11.41 5.43
CA TYR A 369 -9.90 -10.09 5.85
C TYR A 369 -11.39 -9.91 5.61
N VAL A 370 -11.97 -9.00 6.35
CA VAL A 370 -13.30 -8.43 6.14
C VAL A 370 -13.17 -6.92 6.26
N THR A 371 -13.76 -6.21 5.32
CA THR A 371 -13.97 -4.75 5.42
C THR A 371 -15.44 -4.45 5.20
N ASN A 372 -15.98 -3.52 5.99
CA ASN A 372 -17.34 -3.04 5.90
C ASN A 372 -17.33 -1.52 5.82
N TYR A 373 -17.93 -0.97 4.78
CA TYR A 373 -18.11 0.46 4.59
C TYR A 373 -19.59 0.77 4.62
N ASP A 374 -19.97 1.76 5.42
CA ASP A 374 -21.34 2.22 5.57
C ASP A 374 -21.37 3.74 5.37
N LEU A 375 -22.30 4.19 4.54
CA LEU A 375 -22.65 5.58 4.36
C LEU A 375 -24.16 5.72 4.59
N ASP A 376 -24.52 6.55 5.58
CA ASP A 376 -25.89 6.92 5.90
C ASP A 376 -26.03 8.44 5.76
N ALA A 377 -26.96 8.90 4.94
CA ALA A 377 -27.22 10.30 4.74
C ALA A 377 -28.72 10.59 4.81
N THR A 378 -29.08 11.63 5.54
CA THR A 378 -30.43 12.22 5.54
C THR A 378 -30.32 13.68 5.16
N ASN A 379 -30.89 14.05 4.04
CA ASN A 379 -30.91 15.43 3.54
C ASN A 379 -32.33 15.99 3.60
N PHE A 380 -32.47 17.18 4.17
CA PHE A 380 -33.72 17.95 4.17
C PHE A 380 -33.56 19.19 3.33
N ASP A 381 -34.50 19.38 2.42
CA ASP A 381 -34.73 20.64 1.70
C ASP A 381 -35.94 21.34 2.32
N ILE A 382 -35.69 22.44 3.04
CA ILE A 382 -36.73 23.19 3.74
C ILE A 382 -37.66 23.91 2.77
N ILE A 383 -37.15 24.28 1.58
CA ILE A 383 -37.93 25.02 0.57
C ILE A 383 -39.00 24.13 -0.07
N ASN A 384 -38.59 22.89 -0.42
CA ASN A 384 -39.44 21.91 -1.09
C ASN A 384 -40.17 20.98 -0.13
N ASN A 385 -39.91 21.10 1.19
CA ASN A 385 -40.39 20.18 2.22
C ASN A 385 -40.10 18.70 1.85
N GLN A 386 -38.88 18.48 1.38
CA GLN A 386 -38.44 17.18 0.92
C GLN A 386 -37.40 16.60 1.89
N ARG A 387 -37.53 15.31 2.14
CA ARG A 387 -36.52 14.51 2.84
C ARG A 387 -35.99 13.43 1.89
N LEU A 388 -34.68 13.32 1.76
CA LEU A 388 -33.99 12.27 1.05
C LEU A 388 -33.15 11.47 2.07
N ILE A 389 -33.38 10.15 2.15
CA ILE A 389 -32.52 9.23 2.89
C ILE A 389 -31.75 8.41 1.88
N GLN A 390 -30.44 8.28 2.10
CA GLN A 390 -29.54 7.51 1.27
C GLN A 390 -28.64 6.64 2.14
N GLU A 391 -28.55 5.34 1.79
CA GLU A 391 -27.63 4.41 2.43
C GLU A 391 -26.83 3.70 1.33
N ASN A 392 -25.52 3.56 1.55
CA ASN A 392 -24.65 2.79 0.68
C ASN A 392 -23.72 1.91 1.55
N GLU A 393 -23.99 0.63 1.58
CA GLU A 393 -23.21 -0.33 2.35
C GLU A 393 -22.35 -1.17 1.41
N VAL A 394 -21.11 -1.45 1.81
CA VAL A 394 -20.19 -2.37 1.13
C VAL A 394 -19.64 -3.36 2.15
N PHE A 395 -19.85 -4.63 1.90
CA PHE A 395 -19.18 -5.73 2.57
C PHE A 395 -18.18 -6.39 1.61
N ASP A 396 -16.92 -6.55 2.02
CA ASP A 396 -15.90 -7.29 1.25
C ASP A 396 -15.17 -8.25 2.19
N GLY A 397 -15.37 -9.55 1.95
CA GLY A 397 -14.68 -10.64 2.62
C GLY A 397 -13.74 -11.36 1.67
N SER A 398 -12.48 -11.57 2.07
CA SER A 398 -11.51 -12.25 1.22
C SER A 398 -10.64 -13.24 1.99
N ALA A 399 -10.36 -14.37 1.33
CA ALA A 399 -9.40 -15.38 1.76
C ALA A 399 -8.34 -15.54 0.67
N ARG A 400 -7.05 -15.43 1.01
CA ARG A 400 -5.94 -15.54 0.08
C ARG A 400 -4.86 -16.47 0.62
N LEU A 401 -4.31 -17.29 -0.27
CA LEU A 401 -3.20 -18.20 0.01
C LEU A 401 -2.10 -17.97 -1.04
N ASP A 402 -0.93 -17.56 -0.60
CA ASP A 402 0.26 -17.33 -1.42
C ASP A 402 1.32 -18.40 -1.11
N PHE A 403 2.02 -18.84 -2.14
CA PHE A 403 3.18 -19.71 -2.11
C PHE A 403 4.34 -18.99 -2.79
N ASP A 404 5.38 -18.68 -2.05
CA ASP A 404 6.60 -18.04 -2.55
C ASP A 404 7.74 -19.06 -2.60
N TYR A 405 8.36 -19.23 -3.77
CA TYR A 405 9.49 -20.14 -3.97
C TYR A 405 10.66 -19.43 -4.66
N GLU A 406 11.80 -19.40 -3.99
CA GLU A 406 13.05 -18.78 -4.44
C GLU A 406 14.17 -19.85 -4.51
N PRO A 407 14.26 -20.64 -5.60
CA PRO A 407 15.28 -21.69 -5.72
C PRO A 407 16.70 -21.14 -5.71
N ASN A 408 16.91 -19.94 -6.21
CA ASN A 408 18.18 -19.22 -6.27
C ASN A 408 17.96 -17.70 -6.40
N HIS A 409 19.05 -16.92 -6.42
CA HIS A 409 18.96 -15.46 -6.54
C HIS A 409 18.39 -14.95 -7.87
N ASN A 410 18.42 -15.78 -8.92
CA ASN A 410 17.98 -15.38 -10.25
C ASN A 410 16.48 -15.57 -10.47
N PHE A 411 15.85 -16.50 -9.77
CA PHE A 411 14.46 -16.86 -9.98
C PHE A 411 13.64 -16.79 -8.70
N LYS A 412 12.48 -16.17 -8.80
CA LYS A 412 11.44 -16.20 -7.80
C LYS A 412 10.11 -16.54 -8.45
N PHE A 413 9.38 -17.47 -7.85
CA PHE A 413 8.04 -17.87 -8.27
C PHE A 413 7.04 -17.53 -7.18
N ASN A 414 5.90 -17.00 -7.57
CA ASN A 414 4.75 -16.81 -6.71
C ASN A 414 3.56 -17.52 -7.35
N LEU A 415 2.88 -18.35 -6.59
CA LEU A 415 1.62 -18.99 -6.95
C LEU A 415 0.62 -18.67 -5.86
N GLY A 416 -0.64 -18.43 -6.21
CA GLY A 416 -1.65 -18.18 -5.20
C GLY A 416 -3.07 -18.39 -5.67
N TYR A 417 -3.95 -18.42 -4.68
CA TYR A 417 -5.39 -18.48 -4.82
C TYR A 417 -6.04 -17.42 -3.95
N GLN A 418 -7.07 -16.78 -4.47
CA GLN A 418 -7.89 -15.83 -3.73
C GLN A 418 -9.37 -16.12 -3.98
N PHE A 419 -10.13 -16.20 -2.91
CA PHE A 419 -11.58 -16.09 -2.90
C PHE A 419 -11.96 -14.71 -2.39
N SER A 420 -12.95 -14.05 -3.00
CA SER A 420 -13.58 -12.86 -2.46
C SER A 420 -15.07 -12.85 -2.68
N GLU A 421 -15.80 -12.31 -1.70
CA GLU A 421 -17.23 -12.04 -1.77
C GLU A 421 -17.44 -10.57 -1.46
N ILE A 422 -18.02 -9.84 -2.41
CA ILE A 422 -18.35 -8.41 -2.27
C ILE A 422 -19.84 -8.26 -2.38
N GLY A 423 -20.47 -7.70 -1.35
CA GLY A 423 -21.88 -7.33 -1.33
C GLY A 423 -22.02 -5.81 -1.25
N ILE A 424 -22.87 -5.23 -2.09
CA ILE A 424 -23.17 -3.80 -2.05
C ILE A 424 -24.69 -3.62 -2.00
N SER A 425 -25.15 -2.78 -1.05
CA SER A 425 -26.54 -2.32 -0.99
C SER A 425 -26.63 -0.82 -1.12
N ASN A 426 -27.72 -0.37 -1.79
CA ASN A 426 -28.06 1.03 -1.98
C ASN A 426 -29.53 1.23 -1.63
N LEU A 427 -29.82 2.12 -0.69
CA LEU A 427 -31.17 2.60 -0.38
C LEU A 427 -31.30 4.05 -0.82
N GLU A 428 -32.46 4.38 -1.35
CA GLU A 428 -32.90 5.74 -1.62
C GLU A 428 -34.37 5.85 -1.23
N ASP A 429 -34.71 6.77 -0.35
CA ASP A 429 -36.07 7.00 0.15
C ASP A 429 -36.36 8.49 0.15
N VAL A 430 -37.35 8.91 -0.65
CA VAL A 430 -37.81 10.29 -0.80
C VAL A 430 -39.27 10.37 -0.35
N ASN A 431 -39.59 11.37 0.46
CA ASN A 431 -40.97 11.56 0.95
C ASN A 431 -41.87 12.34 -0.01
N ASN A 432 -41.29 13.23 -0.85
CA ASN A 432 -42.05 14.10 -1.72
C ASN A 432 -41.31 14.40 -3.04
N PRO A 433 -41.72 13.84 -4.21
CA PRO A 433 -42.73 12.79 -4.34
C PRO A 433 -42.30 11.50 -3.62
N ASN A 434 -43.25 10.71 -3.16
CA ASN A 434 -42.94 9.47 -2.45
C ASN A 434 -42.28 8.45 -3.39
N PHE A 435 -41.04 8.12 -3.09
CA PHE A 435 -40.23 7.16 -3.86
C PHE A 435 -39.31 6.39 -2.92
N ARG A 436 -39.21 5.07 -3.12
CA ARG A 436 -38.27 4.23 -2.39
C ARG A 436 -37.67 3.18 -3.30
N SER A 437 -36.35 3.09 -3.32
CA SER A 437 -35.61 2.07 -4.05
C SER A 437 -34.58 1.43 -3.11
N PHE A 438 -34.53 0.10 -3.11
CA PHE A 438 -33.49 -0.65 -2.41
C PHE A 438 -32.94 -1.70 -3.37
N VAL A 439 -31.62 -1.67 -3.58
CA VAL A 439 -30.91 -2.60 -4.45
C VAL A 439 -29.78 -3.25 -3.65
N ARG A 440 -29.65 -4.55 -3.75
CA ARG A 440 -28.56 -5.31 -3.16
C ARG A 440 -28.04 -6.33 -4.15
N ASP A 441 -26.73 -6.26 -4.41
CA ASP A 441 -26.01 -7.17 -5.29
C ASP A 441 -24.85 -7.84 -4.53
N VAL A 442 -24.52 -9.06 -4.90
CA VAL A 442 -23.39 -9.82 -4.32
C VAL A 442 -22.62 -10.46 -5.46
N VAL A 443 -21.31 -10.31 -5.43
CA VAL A 443 -20.40 -10.91 -6.42
C VAL A 443 -19.37 -11.76 -5.69
N ARG A 444 -19.19 -13.00 -6.15
CA ARG A 444 -18.14 -13.90 -5.70
C ARG A 444 -17.14 -14.13 -6.79
N SER A 445 -15.88 -14.12 -6.43
CA SER A 445 -14.81 -14.40 -7.37
C SER A 445 -13.82 -15.42 -6.83
N HIS A 446 -13.39 -16.31 -7.72
CA HIS A 446 -12.33 -17.28 -7.53
C HIS A 446 -11.18 -16.91 -8.46
N SER A 447 -10.01 -16.67 -7.91
CA SER A 447 -8.86 -16.23 -8.67
C SER A 447 -7.65 -17.12 -8.40
N VAL A 448 -7.03 -17.62 -9.46
CA VAL A 448 -5.73 -18.29 -9.39
C VAL A 448 -4.71 -17.42 -10.10
N TYR A 449 -3.53 -17.28 -9.54
CA TYR A 449 -2.46 -16.49 -10.16
C TYR A 449 -1.12 -17.15 -10.01
N ALA A 450 -0.28 -16.92 -11.02
CA ALA A 450 1.11 -17.37 -11.03
C ALA A 450 1.99 -16.24 -11.59
N GLU A 451 3.18 -16.08 -11.01
CA GLU A 451 4.15 -15.09 -11.42
C GLU A 451 5.57 -15.68 -11.32
N SER A 452 6.40 -15.39 -12.31
CA SER A 452 7.82 -15.68 -12.32
C SER A 452 8.61 -14.38 -12.44
N ALA A 453 9.53 -14.15 -11.51
CA ALA A 453 10.47 -13.05 -11.58
C ALA A 453 11.87 -13.61 -11.86
N PHE A 454 12.51 -13.08 -12.88
CA PHE A 454 13.90 -13.37 -13.26
C PHE A 454 14.77 -12.13 -13.06
N LEU A 455 15.92 -12.33 -12.43
CA LEU A 455 16.98 -11.32 -12.32
C LEU A 455 18.27 -11.93 -12.85
N SER A 456 18.90 -11.28 -13.86
CA SER A 456 20.19 -11.74 -14.38
C SER A 456 21.29 -11.66 -13.30
N THR A 457 22.30 -12.51 -13.41
CA THR A 457 23.42 -12.56 -12.44
C THR A 457 24.16 -11.23 -12.29
N ASN A 458 24.22 -10.43 -13.35
CA ASN A 458 24.80 -9.08 -13.32
C ASN A 458 23.80 -7.99 -12.91
N ALA A 459 22.60 -8.37 -12.44
CA ALA A 459 21.50 -7.50 -12.06
C ALA A 459 21.09 -6.41 -13.09
N LYS A 460 21.45 -6.59 -14.37
CA LYS A 460 21.14 -5.63 -15.44
C LYS A 460 19.81 -5.87 -16.11
N THR A 461 19.32 -7.13 -16.10
CA THR A 461 18.06 -7.54 -16.73
C THR A 461 17.11 -8.06 -15.67
N ARG A 462 15.92 -7.52 -15.62
CA ARG A 462 14.81 -8.03 -14.81
C ARG A 462 13.61 -8.30 -15.71
N LEU A 463 12.96 -9.44 -15.49
CA LEU A 463 11.75 -9.82 -16.18
C LEU A 463 10.79 -10.45 -15.18
N ASN A 464 9.61 -9.85 -15.02
CA ASN A 464 8.51 -10.44 -14.31
C ASN A 464 7.39 -10.74 -15.31
N ILE A 465 6.94 -11.97 -15.33
CA ILE A 465 5.79 -12.40 -16.12
C ILE A 465 4.81 -13.05 -15.17
N GLY A 466 3.57 -12.63 -15.25
CA GLY A 466 2.50 -13.17 -14.42
C GLY A 466 1.21 -13.33 -15.20
N VAL A 467 0.33 -14.15 -14.67
CA VAL A 467 -1.04 -14.30 -15.12
C VAL A 467 -1.96 -14.47 -13.92
N ARG A 468 -3.09 -13.80 -13.96
CA ARG A 468 -4.20 -14.02 -13.05
C ARG A 468 -5.41 -14.48 -13.86
N ILE A 469 -6.10 -15.48 -13.37
CA ILE A 469 -7.29 -16.03 -13.97
C ILE A 469 -8.41 -15.88 -12.95
N ASN A 470 -9.46 -15.15 -13.32
CA ASN A 470 -10.61 -14.88 -12.47
C ASN A 470 -11.84 -15.59 -13.05
N HIS A 471 -12.53 -16.32 -12.20
CA HIS A 471 -13.90 -16.76 -12.42
C HIS A 471 -14.79 -15.94 -11.49
N ILE A 472 -15.76 -15.23 -12.07
CA ILE A 472 -16.68 -14.32 -11.38
C ILE A 472 -18.08 -14.88 -11.57
N ASP A 473 -18.83 -15.09 -10.48
CA ASP A 473 -20.12 -15.81 -10.47
C ASP A 473 -21.26 -15.11 -11.22
N ILE A 474 -21.10 -13.82 -11.52
CA ILE A 474 -22.06 -13.06 -12.34
C ILE A 474 -21.79 -13.19 -13.84
N SER A 475 -20.74 -13.87 -14.26
CA SER A 475 -20.36 -14.05 -15.66
C SER A 475 -19.84 -15.46 -15.88
N ASP A 476 -20.33 -16.13 -16.94
CA ASP A 476 -19.80 -17.42 -17.38
C ASP A 476 -18.38 -17.30 -17.97
N ASP A 477 -17.89 -16.07 -18.17
CA ASP A 477 -16.59 -15.80 -18.75
C ASP A 477 -15.45 -15.98 -17.73
N ILE A 478 -14.38 -16.62 -18.17
CA ILE A 478 -13.10 -16.62 -17.47
C ILE A 478 -12.28 -15.45 -17.93
N LEU A 479 -11.93 -14.55 -17.00
CA LEU A 479 -11.09 -13.38 -17.30
C LEU A 479 -9.62 -13.73 -17.11
N ILE A 480 -8.82 -13.58 -18.18
CA ILE A 480 -7.38 -13.84 -18.16
C ILE A 480 -6.65 -12.50 -18.16
N GLU A 481 -5.84 -12.28 -17.15
CA GLU A 481 -5.15 -11.03 -16.88
C GLU A 481 -3.62 -11.22 -16.90
N PRO A 482 -2.97 -11.17 -18.05
CA PRO A 482 -1.51 -11.22 -18.13
C PRO A 482 -0.86 -9.97 -17.55
N ARG A 483 0.34 -10.14 -17.01
CA ARG A 483 1.20 -9.10 -16.45
C ARG A 483 2.59 -9.22 -17.04
N LEU A 484 3.18 -8.10 -17.42
CA LEU A 484 4.55 -8.02 -17.90
C LEU A 484 5.26 -6.85 -17.25
N ASN A 485 6.44 -7.11 -16.74
CA ASN A 485 7.33 -6.08 -16.25
C ASN A 485 8.76 -6.46 -16.66
N PHE A 486 9.32 -5.70 -17.59
CA PHE A 486 10.67 -5.90 -18.10
C PHE A 486 11.50 -4.64 -17.88
N SER A 487 12.70 -4.80 -17.38
CA SER A 487 13.66 -3.71 -17.31
C SER A 487 15.07 -4.18 -17.67
N GLN A 488 15.78 -3.35 -18.44
CA GLN A 488 17.13 -3.61 -18.92
C GLN A 488 18.01 -2.39 -18.70
N ARG A 489 19.10 -2.55 -17.95
CA ARG A 489 20.15 -1.53 -17.83
C ARG A 489 21.16 -1.68 -18.97
N PHE A 490 21.51 -0.59 -19.62
CA PHE A 490 22.51 -0.55 -20.69
C PHE A 490 23.40 0.68 -20.55
N LEU A 491 24.60 0.65 -21.11
CA LEU A 491 25.62 1.71 -21.05
C LEU A 491 25.87 2.26 -19.62
N ASN A 492 25.61 1.45 -18.60
CA ASN A 492 25.74 1.75 -17.16
C ASN A 492 24.95 2.97 -16.64
N ALA A 493 24.41 3.80 -17.50
CA ALA A 493 23.68 5.02 -17.16
C ALA A 493 22.21 4.97 -17.60
N PHE A 494 21.85 4.12 -18.51
CA PHE A 494 20.50 4.05 -19.06
C PHE A 494 19.78 2.79 -18.61
N ARG A 495 18.48 2.91 -18.42
CA ARG A 495 17.56 1.80 -18.21
C ARG A 495 16.37 1.95 -19.13
N PHE A 496 16.02 0.89 -19.81
CA PHE A 496 14.78 0.71 -20.53
C PHE A 496 13.80 -0.05 -19.66
N GLU A 497 12.55 0.40 -19.61
CA GLU A 497 11.41 -0.25 -18.95
C GLU A 497 10.30 -0.52 -19.97
N LEU A 498 9.67 -1.69 -19.88
CA LEU A 498 8.46 -2.04 -20.61
C LEU A 498 7.50 -2.72 -19.63
N LEU A 499 6.33 -2.12 -19.44
CA LEU A 499 5.30 -2.60 -18.52
C LEU A 499 4.00 -2.82 -19.30
N GLY A 500 3.28 -3.88 -18.98
CA GLY A 500 1.99 -4.17 -19.60
C GLY A 500 1.10 -5.03 -18.71
N GLU A 501 -0.20 -4.74 -18.73
CA GLU A 501 -1.17 -5.52 -17.97
C GLU A 501 -2.58 -5.44 -18.53
N LEU A 502 -3.33 -6.52 -18.37
CA LEU A 502 -4.78 -6.54 -18.46
C LEU A 502 -5.35 -6.72 -17.06
N LYS A 503 -6.43 -6.00 -16.73
CA LYS A 503 -7.06 -6.03 -15.41
C LYS A 503 -8.56 -5.93 -15.52
N SER A 504 -9.26 -6.44 -14.50
CA SER A 504 -10.70 -6.29 -14.33
C SER A 504 -11.04 -5.81 -12.91
N GLN A 505 -12.22 -5.20 -12.78
CA GLN A 505 -12.76 -4.69 -11.52
C GLN A 505 -14.27 -4.89 -11.50
N THR A 506 -14.79 -5.34 -10.36
CA THR A 506 -16.22 -5.65 -10.17
C THR A 506 -16.95 -4.58 -9.39
N ALA A 507 -16.29 -3.89 -8.46
CA ALA A 507 -16.86 -2.80 -7.68
C ALA A 507 -16.37 -1.45 -8.21
N SER A 508 -17.28 -0.53 -8.51
CA SER A 508 -16.99 0.81 -9.04
C SER A 508 -17.79 1.87 -8.30
N GLN A 509 -17.40 3.13 -8.40
CA GLN A 509 -18.23 4.22 -7.94
C GLN A 509 -18.94 4.89 -9.12
N ILE A 510 -20.21 5.16 -8.94
CA ILE A 510 -20.99 6.03 -9.83
C ILE A 510 -21.17 7.39 -9.18
N ILE A 511 -21.30 8.43 -10.01
CA ILE A 511 -21.65 9.77 -9.58
C ILE A 511 -23.14 9.95 -9.82
N ASP A 512 -23.90 10.19 -8.76
CA ASP A 512 -25.32 10.52 -8.84
C ASP A 512 -25.51 12.00 -8.57
N LEU A 513 -25.63 12.78 -9.63
CA LEU A 513 -25.76 14.24 -9.55
C LEU A 513 -27.18 14.70 -9.16
N GLN A 514 -28.17 13.81 -9.23
CA GLN A 514 -29.57 14.16 -8.91
C GLN A 514 -29.89 13.95 -7.43
N ASN A 515 -29.16 13.02 -6.79
CA ASN A 515 -29.45 12.55 -5.44
C ASN A 515 -28.20 12.65 -4.56
N ASP A 516 -27.51 13.78 -4.61
CA ASP A 516 -26.36 14.02 -3.78
C ASP A 516 -26.73 14.62 -2.40
N PHE A 517 -25.88 14.38 -1.41
CA PHE A 517 -26.04 15.00 -0.10
C PHE A 517 -25.47 16.43 -0.15
N LEU A 518 -26.37 17.43 -0.18
CA LEU A 518 -26.03 18.86 -0.16
C LEU A 518 -25.01 19.29 -1.23
N GLY A 519 -24.91 18.57 -2.34
CA GLY A 519 -23.93 18.82 -3.38
C GLY A 519 -22.50 18.32 -3.06
N ILE A 520 -22.31 17.61 -1.96
CA ILE A 520 -20.97 17.23 -1.45
C ILE A 520 -20.66 15.76 -1.70
N GLU A 521 -21.54 14.85 -1.25
CA GLU A 521 -21.35 13.41 -1.42
C GLU A 521 -22.19 12.90 -2.58
N LYS A 522 -21.54 12.74 -3.72
CA LYS A 522 -22.16 12.37 -5.00
C LYS A 522 -21.87 10.94 -5.41
N ARG A 523 -21.07 10.19 -4.64
CA ARG A 523 -20.51 8.92 -5.05
C ARG A 523 -21.14 7.77 -4.30
N ARG A 524 -21.45 6.72 -5.07
CA ARG A 524 -21.98 5.47 -4.52
C ARG A 524 -21.23 4.29 -5.09
N TRP A 525 -20.88 3.36 -4.22
CA TRP A 525 -20.37 2.08 -4.64
C TRP A 525 -21.48 1.24 -5.25
N VAL A 526 -21.15 0.60 -6.37
CA VAL A 526 -22.04 -0.32 -7.09
C VAL A 526 -21.24 -1.54 -7.54
N LEU A 527 -21.92 -2.69 -7.68
CA LEU A 527 -21.33 -3.91 -8.24
C LEU A 527 -21.67 -4.07 -9.72
N ALA A 528 -20.76 -4.73 -10.43
CA ALA A 528 -21.06 -5.26 -11.75
C ALA A 528 -22.25 -6.22 -11.69
N THR A 529 -23.15 -6.14 -12.68
CA THR A 529 -24.35 -6.97 -12.79
C THR A 529 -24.52 -7.47 -14.21
N GLU A 530 -25.05 -8.69 -14.36
CA GLU A 530 -25.37 -9.27 -15.69
C GLU A 530 -26.74 -8.86 -16.25
N ARG A 531 -27.39 -7.86 -15.70
CA ARG A 531 -28.64 -7.36 -16.24
C ARG A 531 -28.42 -7.00 -17.71
N THR A 532 -29.05 -7.77 -18.61
CA THR A 532 -28.90 -7.59 -20.07
C THR A 532 -29.89 -6.58 -20.62
N GLU A 533 -30.95 -6.31 -19.88
CA GLU A 533 -32.03 -5.37 -20.22
C GLU A 533 -32.28 -4.42 -19.06
N THR A 534 -32.89 -3.29 -19.37
CA THR A 534 -33.35 -2.34 -18.37
C THR A 534 -34.47 -2.95 -17.55
N GLU A 535 -34.19 -3.32 -16.31
CA GLU A 535 -35.20 -3.77 -15.37
C GLU A 535 -35.83 -2.57 -14.67
N VAL A 536 -37.14 -2.55 -14.59
CA VAL A 536 -37.87 -1.52 -13.83
C VAL A 536 -38.32 -2.14 -12.52
N ILE A 537 -37.72 -1.70 -11.43
CA ILE A 537 -38.14 -2.05 -10.07
C ILE A 537 -38.63 -0.78 -9.39
N ASN A 538 -39.88 -0.79 -8.93
CA ASN A 538 -40.49 0.37 -8.27
C ASN A 538 -40.38 1.69 -9.08
N GLU A 539 -40.65 1.61 -10.39
CA GLU A 539 -40.61 2.74 -11.34
C GLU A 539 -39.19 3.28 -11.65
N LYS A 540 -38.15 2.76 -11.05
CA LYS A 540 -36.75 3.12 -11.38
C LYS A 540 -36.19 2.15 -12.42
N SER A 541 -35.62 2.71 -13.48
CA SER A 541 -34.87 1.94 -14.49
C SER A 541 -33.50 1.55 -13.92
N LEU A 542 -33.25 0.25 -13.81
CA LEU A 542 -31.96 -0.29 -13.41
C LEU A 542 -31.14 -0.64 -14.65
N PHE A 543 -30.00 0.00 -14.81
CA PHE A 543 -29.09 -0.27 -15.91
C PHE A 543 -28.08 -1.36 -15.53
N PRO A 544 -27.61 -2.17 -16.51
CA PRO A 544 -26.51 -3.09 -16.26
C PRO A 544 -25.23 -2.32 -15.95
N VAL A 545 -24.51 -2.76 -14.94
CA VAL A 545 -23.18 -2.24 -14.58
C VAL A 545 -22.15 -3.25 -15.07
N PRO A 546 -21.39 -2.96 -16.12
CA PRO A 546 -20.43 -3.92 -16.66
C PRO A 546 -19.22 -4.09 -15.75
N ILE A 547 -18.56 -5.26 -15.82
CA ILE A 547 -17.22 -5.42 -15.27
C ILE A 547 -16.28 -4.45 -15.98
N VAL A 548 -15.64 -3.57 -15.21
CA VAL A 548 -14.65 -2.63 -15.77
C VAL A 548 -13.41 -3.39 -16.17
N LYS A 549 -12.94 -3.21 -17.41
CA LYS A 549 -11.74 -3.86 -17.96
C LYS A 549 -10.74 -2.82 -18.45
N SER A 550 -9.47 -2.99 -18.10
CA SER A 550 -8.40 -2.11 -18.60
C SER A 550 -7.32 -2.88 -19.34
N LYS A 551 -6.71 -2.19 -20.32
CA LYS A 551 -5.53 -2.64 -21.05
C LYS A 551 -4.50 -1.53 -20.92
N GLN A 552 -3.38 -1.82 -20.29
CA GLN A 552 -2.33 -0.83 -20.05
C GLN A 552 -1.01 -1.29 -20.64
N ALA A 553 -0.29 -0.38 -21.29
CA ALA A 553 1.06 -0.57 -21.74
C ALA A 553 1.86 0.72 -21.52
N SER A 554 3.10 0.61 -21.09
CA SER A 554 3.99 1.75 -20.95
C SER A 554 5.43 1.34 -21.26
N ALA A 555 6.17 2.26 -21.87
CA ALA A 555 7.60 2.15 -22.11
C ALA A 555 8.29 3.40 -21.58
N GLY A 556 9.48 3.23 -21.03
CA GLY A 556 10.25 4.34 -20.46
C GLY A 556 11.74 4.14 -20.62
N ILE A 557 12.47 5.24 -20.70
CA ILE A 557 13.93 5.26 -20.64
C ILE A 557 14.30 6.16 -19.47
N HIS A 558 15.12 5.64 -18.57
CA HIS A 558 15.67 6.37 -17.43
C HIS A 558 17.16 6.57 -17.65
N PHE A 559 17.64 7.76 -17.39
CA PHE A 559 19.04 8.10 -17.37
C PHE A 559 19.46 8.42 -15.94
N ASN A 560 20.47 7.72 -15.43
CA ASN A 560 21.03 7.98 -14.10
C ASN A 560 22.56 7.94 -14.20
N LYS A 561 23.20 9.07 -13.98
CA LYS A 561 24.66 9.20 -13.94
C LYS A 561 25.07 10.32 -12.99
N ASN A 562 25.90 10.01 -11.99
CA ASN A 562 26.54 10.99 -11.10
C ASN A 562 25.56 11.98 -10.44
N ASN A 563 24.49 11.52 -9.82
CA ASN A 563 23.42 12.33 -9.20
C ASN A 563 22.48 13.09 -10.17
N PHE A 564 22.55 12.81 -11.46
CA PHE A 564 21.52 13.22 -12.43
C PHE A 564 20.58 12.04 -12.69
N ASP A 565 19.29 12.25 -12.46
CA ASP A 565 18.18 11.37 -12.86
C ASP A 565 17.35 11.99 -13.96
#